data_1153c955fbc5b304159bc5d77ac4f3c9
#
_entry.id   1153c955fbc5b304159bc5d77ac4f3c9
#
_cell.length_a   1.000
_cell.length_b   1.000
_cell.length_c   1.000
_cell.angle_alpha   90.00
_cell.angle_beta   90.00
_cell.angle_gamma   90.00
#
_symmetry.space_group_name_H-M   'P 1'
#
loop_
_entity.id
_entity.type
_entity.pdbx_description
1 polymer ?
#
loop_
_entity_poly.entity_id
_entity_poly.type
_entity_poly.pdbx_seq_one_letter_code
_entity_poly.pdbx_strand_id
1 'polypeptide(L)'
;HTADGTCERDFIHVVDLATAHVLAIQNRLKNTGCRAWNIGTGQAVSVLKVKNTFEQVNGVQIPFEFAKPRAGDLPSFYANSQRAQVELGWTPQYALEDMLADSWNWQKKNPNGF
;
A
#
# COMPACT_ATOMS: atom_id res chain seq x y z
N HIS A 1 -14.02 -4.92 15.14
CA HIS A 1 -14.71 -5.44 13.94
C HIS A 1 -14.70 -4.35 12.87
N THR A 2 -14.36 -4.71 11.63
CA THR A 2 -14.44 -3.84 10.45
C THR A 2 -15.85 -3.93 9.83
N ALA A 3 -16.21 -2.98 8.97
CA ALA A 3 -17.56 -2.89 8.42
C ALA A 3 -17.95 -4.08 7.53
N ASP A 4 -17.00 -4.67 6.79
CA ASP A 4 -17.22 -5.78 5.86
C ASP A 4 -16.67 -7.13 6.35
N GLY A 5 -16.15 -7.17 7.58
CA GLY A 5 -15.60 -8.37 8.21
C GLY A 5 -14.20 -8.74 7.77
N THR A 6 -13.57 -8.00 6.84
CA THR A 6 -12.17 -8.21 6.44
C THR A 6 -11.23 -7.18 7.09
N CYS A 7 -9.96 -7.54 7.29
CA CYS A 7 -8.98 -6.62 7.85
C CYS A 7 -8.75 -5.41 6.94
N GLU A 8 -8.45 -4.27 7.56
CA GLU A 8 -8.07 -3.05 6.86
C GLU A 8 -6.57 -2.82 6.97
N ARG A 9 -5.95 -2.40 5.87
CA ARG A 9 -4.52 -2.11 5.76
C ARG A 9 -4.30 -0.86 4.92
N ASP A 10 -3.14 -0.24 5.12
CA ASP A 10 -2.67 0.87 4.30
C ASP A 10 -1.87 0.31 3.11
N PHE A 11 -2.48 0.36 1.94
CA PHE A 11 -1.84 -0.06 0.70
C PHE A 11 -1.15 1.13 0.06
N ILE A 12 0.06 0.93 -0.41
CA ILE A 12 0.88 1.97 -1.05
C ILE A 12 1.38 1.48 -2.41
N HIS A 13 1.41 2.37 -3.39
CA HIS A 13 1.98 2.09 -4.70
C HIS A 13 3.50 1.90 -4.60
N VAL A 14 4.04 0.92 -5.32
CA VAL A 14 5.48 0.62 -5.29
C VAL A 14 6.34 1.80 -5.74
N VAL A 15 5.85 2.63 -6.68
CA VAL A 15 6.56 3.85 -7.14
C VAL A 15 6.58 4.90 -6.04
N ASP A 16 5.49 5.09 -5.29
CA ASP A 16 5.46 5.99 -4.14
C ASP A 16 6.44 5.54 -3.05
N LEU A 17 6.49 4.24 -2.79
CA LEU A 17 7.46 3.67 -1.86
C LEU A 17 8.90 3.87 -2.33
N ALA A 18 9.19 3.65 -3.62
CA ALA A 18 10.52 3.89 -4.21
C ALA A 18 10.92 5.38 -4.10
N THR A 19 10.00 6.28 -4.39
CA THR A 19 10.23 7.73 -4.26
C THR A 19 10.56 8.11 -2.82
N ALA A 20 9.86 7.55 -1.83
CA ALA A 20 10.17 7.75 -0.42
C ALA A 20 11.61 7.32 -0.07
N HIS A 21 12.07 6.19 -0.59
CA HIS A 21 13.45 5.73 -0.39
C HIS A 21 14.48 6.69 -0.99
N VAL A 22 14.25 7.18 -2.21
CA VAL A 22 15.15 8.17 -2.85
C VAL A 22 15.25 9.44 -2.01
N LEU A 23 14.10 9.99 -1.57
CA LEU A 23 14.07 11.20 -0.73
C LEU A 23 14.73 10.96 0.63
N ALA A 24 14.54 9.80 1.25
CA ALA A 24 15.20 9.43 2.50
C ALA A 24 16.73 9.38 2.34
N ILE A 25 17.24 8.79 1.26
CA ILE A 25 18.68 8.76 0.95
C ILE A 25 19.20 10.19 0.76
N GLN A 26 18.53 11.01 -0.04
CA GLN A 26 18.92 12.40 -0.27
C GLN A 26 18.95 13.23 1.02
N ASN A 27 18.00 13.02 1.92
CA ASN A 27 17.98 13.64 3.23
C ASN A 27 19.18 13.18 4.08
N ARG A 28 19.51 11.88 4.07
CA ARG A 28 20.62 11.32 4.86
C ARG A 28 22.01 11.71 4.34
N LEU A 29 22.15 11.97 3.06
CA LEU A 29 23.41 12.51 2.51
C LEU A 29 23.73 13.93 3.05
N LYS A 30 22.71 14.68 3.46
CA LYS A 30 22.86 16.04 4.00
C LYS A 30 22.92 16.08 5.53
N ASN A 31 22.49 15.03 6.20
CA ASN A 31 22.34 14.96 7.63
C ASN A 31 22.94 13.67 8.20
N THR A 32 23.55 13.72 9.37
CA THR A 32 24.11 12.55 10.05
C THR A 32 23.11 11.87 10.98
N GLY A 33 23.43 10.64 11.40
CA GLY A 33 22.67 9.87 12.38
C GLY A 33 21.62 8.96 11.77
N CYS A 34 20.82 8.32 12.63
CA CYS A 34 19.73 7.42 12.25
C CYS A 34 18.38 8.16 12.32
N ARG A 35 17.50 7.92 11.36
CA ARG A 35 16.17 8.52 11.31
C ARG A 35 15.15 7.51 10.76
N ALA A 36 13.96 7.47 11.37
CA ALA A 36 12.86 6.63 10.93
C ALA A 36 11.70 7.48 10.43
N TRP A 37 11.12 7.08 9.29
CA TRP A 37 9.91 7.66 8.73
C TRP A 37 8.91 6.55 8.43
N ASN A 38 7.65 6.73 8.86
CA ASN A 38 6.56 5.89 8.42
C ASN A 38 6.15 6.32 7.01
N ILE A 39 5.98 5.37 6.12
CA ILE A 39 5.55 5.58 4.74
C ILE A 39 4.24 4.83 4.53
N GLY A 40 3.22 5.53 4.05
CA GLY A 40 1.89 5.02 3.79
C GLY A 40 0.95 6.14 3.35
N THR A 41 -0.24 5.78 2.91
CA THR A 41 -1.26 6.74 2.45
C THR A 41 -2.00 7.40 3.62
N GLY A 42 -1.95 6.79 4.80
CA GLY A 42 -2.74 7.18 5.95
C GLY A 42 -4.21 6.75 5.86
N GLN A 43 -4.55 5.90 4.91
CA GLN A 43 -5.91 5.40 4.69
C GLN A 43 -5.97 3.89 4.87
N ALA A 44 -6.86 3.45 5.74
CA ALA A 44 -7.16 2.05 5.92
C ALA A 44 -8.16 1.58 4.85
N VAL A 45 -7.80 0.56 4.09
CA VAL A 45 -8.64 -0.06 3.05
C VAL A 45 -8.84 -1.53 3.38
N SER A 46 -10.09 -2.01 3.32
CA SER A 46 -10.41 -3.41 3.60
C SER A 46 -9.94 -4.34 2.47
N VAL A 47 -9.59 -5.57 2.81
CA VAL A 47 -9.18 -6.58 1.81
C VAL A 47 -10.30 -6.84 0.81
N LEU A 48 -11.56 -6.85 1.25
CA LEU A 48 -12.71 -7.03 0.35
C LEU A 48 -12.85 -5.85 -0.61
N LYS A 49 -12.60 -4.61 -0.16
CA LYS A 49 -12.59 -3.44 -1.04
C LYS A 49 -11.46 -3.52 -2.06
N VAL A 50 -10.26 -3.94 -1.67
CA VAL A 50 -9.14 -4.17 -2.60
C VAL A 50 -9.53 -5.17 -3.69
N LYS A 51 -10.09 -6.32 -3.31
CA LYS A 51 -10.58 -7.35 -4.25
C LYS A 51 -11.62 -6.78 -5.22
N ASN A 52 -12.64 -6.08 -4.70
CA ASN A 52 -13.72 -5.54 -5.52
C ASN A 52 -13.21 -4.45 -6.49
N THR A 53 -12.31 -3.57 -6.02
CA THR A 53 -11.68 -2.55 -6.87
C THR A 53 -10.81 -3.19 -7.95
N PHE A 54 -10.06 -4.26 -7.61
CA PHE A 54 -9.26 -5.01 -8.58
C PHE A 54 -10.12 -5.58 -9.72
N GLU A 55 -11.24 -6.20 -9.38
CA GLU A 55 -12.18 -6.74 -10.37
C GLU A 55 -12.75 -5.65 -11.27
N GLN A 56 -13.15 -4.52 -10.68
CA GLN A 56 -13.72 -3.40 -11.40
C GLN A 56 -12.73 -2.79 -12.38
N VAL A 57 -11.49 -2.53 -11.93
CA VAL A 57 -10.45 -1.86 -12.75
C VAL A 57 -9.94 -2.76 -13.86
N ASN A 58 -9.81 -4.06 -13.60
CA ASN A 58 -9.16 -4.99 -14.53
C ASN A 58 -10.14 -5.85 -15.35
N GLY A 59 -11.43 -5.78 -15.07
CA GLY A 59 -12.46 -6.57 -15.78
C GLY A 59 -12.33 -8.07 -15.58
N VAL A 60 -11.82 -8.51 -14.42
CA VAL A 60 -11.63 -9.93 -14.07
C VAL A 60 -12.35 -10.25 -12.77
N GLN A 61 -12.70 -11.51 -12.57
CA GLN A 61 -13.27 -11.98 -11.30
C GLN A 61 -12.22 -12.78 -10.52
N ILE A 62 -12.17 -12.54 -9.21
CA ILE A 62 -11.30 -13.26 -8.28
C ILE A 62 -12.18 -14.16 -7.40
N PRO A 63 -12.11 -15.49 -7.52
CA PRO A 63 -12.77 -16.37 -6.57
C PRO A 63 -12.19 -16.17 -5.17
N PHE A 64 -13.04 -16.10 -4.16
CA PHE A 64 -12.63 -15.88 -2.78
C PHE A 64 -13.53 -16.63 -1.80
N GLU A 65 -13.00 -16.86 -0.61
CA GLU A 65 -13.74 -17.37 0.54
C GLU A 65 -13.35 -16.66 1.82
N PHE A 66 -14.28 -16.57 2.77
CA PHE A 66 -13.96 -16.06 4.09
C PHE A 66 -13.32 -17.15 4.94
N ALA A 67 -12.17 -16.86 5.49
CA ALA A 67 -11.46 -17.73 6.42
C ALA A 67 -11.54 -17.17 7.87
N LYS A 68 -11.18 -18.01 8.84
CA LYS A 68 -11.08 -17.57 10.23
C LYS A 68 -9.95 -16.54 10.38
N PRO A 69 -10.11 -15.53 11.26
CA PRO A 69 -9.03 -14.57 11.56
C PRO A 69 -7.75 -15.30 11.99
N ARG A 70 -6.61 -14.79 11.55
CA ARG A 70 -5.30 -15.30 12.00
C ARG A 70 -4.96 -14.71 13.37
N ALA A 71 -4.29 -15.48 14.21
CA ALA A 71 -3.82 -14.99 15.50
C ALA A 71 -2.88 -13.79 15.32
N GLY A 72 -3.14 -12.71 16.05
CA GLY A 72 -2.34 -11.48 15.99
C GLY A 72 -2.74 -10.48 14.89
N ASP A 73 -3.70 -10.78 14.01
CA ASP A 73 -4.20 -9.79 13.06
C ASP A 73 -4.97 -8.67 13.77
N LEU A 74 -4.54 -7.45 13.54
CA LEU A 74 -5.30 -6.25 13.94
C LEU A 74 -6.44 -6.00 12.94
N PRO A 75 -7.63 -5.62 13.42
CA PRO A 75 -8.75 -5.29 12.52
C PRO A 75 -8.41 -4.19 11.52
N SER A 76 -7.74 -3.12 11.97
CA SER A 76 -7.35 -1.99 11.14
C SER A 76 -5.94 -1.53 11.51
N PHE A 77 -5.12 -1.24 10.50
CA PHE A 77 -3.77 -0.73 10.66
C PHE A 77 -3.39 0.15 9.47
N TYR A 78 -2.93 1.38 9.76
CA TYR A 78 -2.48 2.35 8.75
C TYR A 78 -1.38 3.25 9.31
N ALA A 79 -0.60 3.86 8.43
CA ALA A 79 0.54 4.67 8.79
C ALA A 79 0.14 6.13 9.08
N ASN A 80 0.85 6.75 10.02
CA ASN A 80 0.94 8.21 10.10
C ASN A 80 2.25 8.64 9.40
N SER A 81 2.14 9.19 8.20
CA SER A 81 3.26 9.63 7.36
C SER A 81 3.59 11.12 7.50
N GLN A 82 3.00 11.83 8.46
CA GLN A 82 3.19 13.28 8.64
C GLN A 82 4.67 13.69 8.73
N ARG A 83 5.50 12.89 9.40
CA ARG A 83 6.94 13.16 9.49
C ARG A 83 7.62 13.08 8.12
N ALA A 84 7.27 12.12 7.28
CA ALA A 84 7.80 12.01 5.93
C ALA A 84 7.39 13.20 5.06
N GLN A 85 6.15 13.67 5.20
CA GLN A 85 5.66 14.87 4.51
C GLN A 85 6.48 16.11 4.89
N VAL A 86 6.70 16.34 6.18
CA VAL A 86 7.40 17.53 6.67
C VAL A 86 8.90 17.49 6.39
N GLU A 87 9.56 16.35 6.65
CA GLU A 87 11.02 16.25 6.61
C GLU A 87 11.57 15.85 5.24
N LEU A 88 10.82 15.08 4.46
CA LEU A 88 11.23 14.61 3.13
C LEU A 88 10.49 15.32 2.00
N GLY A 89 9.40 16.03 2.27
CA GLY A 89 8.48 16.55 1.25
C GLY A 89 7.75 15.45 0.49
N TRP A 90 7.67 14.24 1.08
CA TRP A 90 7.06 13.09 0.44
C TRP A 90 5.55 13.01 0.70
N THR A 91 4.77 12.77 -0.36
CA THR A 91 3.34 12.46 -0.29
C THR A 91 3.01 11.36 -1.30
N PRO A 92 2.06 10.46 -0.99
CA PRO A 92 1.60 9.46 -1.95
C PRO A 92 0.89 10.14 -3.13
N GLN A 93 1.13 9.66 -4.35
CA GLN A 93 0.61 10.23 -5.59
C GLN A 93 -0.41 9.32 -6.28
N TYR A 94 -0.38 8.03 -6.01
CA TYR A 94 -1.18 7.03 -6.70
C TYR A 94 -2.37 6.58 -5.86
N ALA A 95 -3.53 6.41 -6.51
CA ALA A 95 -4.74 5.88 -5.90
C ALA A 95 -4.70 4.33 -5.85
N LEU A 96 -5.66 3.74 -5.15
CA LEU A 96 -5.80 2.28 -5.06
C LEU A 96 -6.02 1.66 -6.45
N GLU A 97 -6.79 2.32 -7.29
CA GLU A 97 -7.08 1.90 -8.66
C GLU A 97 -5.81 1.78 -9.50
N ASP A 98 -4.90 2.75 -9.39
CA ASP A 98 -3.61 2.74 -10.08
C ASP A 98 -2.74 1.57 -9.62
N MET A 99 -2.65 1.35 -8.30
CA MET A 99 -1.91 0.22 -7.72
C MET A 99 -2.37 -1.12 -8.30
N LEU A 100 -3.69 -1.30 -8.39
CA LEU A 100 -4.28 -2.56 -8.81
C LEU A 100 -4.21 -2.76 -10.33
N ALA A 101 -4.34 -1.70 -11.12
CA ALA A 101 -4.14 -1.73 -12.57
C ALA A 101 -2.69 -2.09 -12.92
N ASP A 102 -1.72 -1.43 -12.28
CA ASP A 102 -0.29 -1.63 -12.56
C ASP A 102 0.17 -3.02 -12.09
N SER A 103 -0.30 -3.48 -10.92
CA SER A 103 -0.04 -4.85 -10.46
C SER A 103 -0.52 -5.90 -11.45
N TRP A 104 -1.74 -5.74 -12.00
CA TRP A 104 -2.28 -6.67 -12.98
C TRP A 104 -1.55 -6.61 -14.32
N ASN A 105 -1.19 -5.40 -14.76
CA ASN A 105 -0.39 -5.21 -15.97
C ASN A 105 0.99 -5.89 -15.86
N TRP A 106 1.61 -5.80 -14.69
CA TRP A 106 2.86 -6.50 -14.44
C TRP A 106 2.68 -8.03 -14.46
N GLN A 107 1.67 -8.54 -13.74
CA GLN A 107 1.39 -9.97 -13.66
C GLN A 107 1.08 -10.58 -15.04
N LYS A 108 0.33 -9.88 -15.89
CA LYS A 108 0.05 -10.34 -17.26
C LYS A 108 1.33 -10.49 -18.12
N LYS A 109 2.29 -9.60 -17.91
CA LYS A 109 3.58 -9.61 -18.63
C LYS A 109 4.55 -10.62 -18.05
N ASN A 110 4.41 -10.97 -16.80
CA ASN A 110 5.31 -11.85 -16.05
C ASN A 110 4.53 -12.95 -15.33
N PRO A 111 3.83 -13.84 -16.05
CA PRO A 111 2.94 -14.83 -15.43
C PRO A 111 3.67 -15.81 -14.50
N ASN A 112 4.94 -16.05 -14.76
CA ASN A 112 5.80 -16.96 -13.99
C ASN A 112 6.81 -16.23 -13.07
N GLY A 113 6.65 -14.91 -12.88
CA GLY A 113 7.62 -14.09 -12.20
C GLY A 113 8.79 -13.66 -13.10
N PHE A 114 9.94 -13.39 -12.50
CA PHE A 114 11.17 -13.09 -13.25
C PHE A 114 11.83 -14.39 -13.73
#